data_5c17ca04632dfd48d5fe8c5d85843617
#
_entry.id   5c17ca04632dfd48d5fe8c5d85843617
#
_cell.length_a   1.000
_cell.length_b   1.000
_cell.length_c   1.000
_cell.angle_alpha   90.00
_cell.angle_beta   90.00
_cell.angle_gamma   90.00
#
_symmetry.space_group_name_H-M   'P 1'
#
loop_
_entity.id
_entity.type
_entity.pdbx_description
1 polymer ?
#
loop_
_entity_poly.entity_id
_entity_poly.type
_entity_poly.pdbx_seq_one_letter_code
_entity_poly.pdbx_strand_id
1 'polypeptide(L)'
;MKKTNLRKLLLVGVLAIRNLGFSAVASAAITQDQAKAIVMKEVPNGQITKMELDYDHGRQVYEIEVMDGNVERDFDIDAETGTIVKMDMDHHHGHKHHKGHKHENCNQNMNMAQPKVTYEQAKDIALKQSKNGKFKEIELKTKNGVQVYDVEIAEGIMDREILIDANTGAILRDKKDF
;
A
#
# COMPACT_ATOMS: atom_id res chain seq x y z
N MET A 1 -60.87 49.77 16.63
CA MET A 1 -59.74 48.87 16.93
C MET A 1 -60.23 47.43 16.82
N LYS A 2 -59.95 46.74 15.73
CA LYS A 2 -60.36 45.33 15.54
C LYS A 2 -59.08 44.47 15.41
N LYS A 3 -58.93 43.54 16.37
CA LYS A 3 -57.82 42.57 16.40
C LYS A 3 -58.24 41.35 15.58
N THR A 4 -57.58 41.06 14.47
CA THR A 4 -57.75 39.86 13.67
C THR A 4 -56.77 38.80 14.09
N ASN A 5 -57.28 37.71 14.68
CA ASN A 5 -56.50 36.52 15.03
C ASN A 5 -56.30 35.64 13.78
N LEU A 6 -55.09 35.57 13.32
CA LEU A 6 -54.69 34.67 12.25
C LEU A 6 -54.32 33.30 12.81
N ARG A 7 -55.23 32.31 12.67
CA ARG A 7 -54.98 30.92 13.06
C ARG A 7 -54.02 30.28 12.02
N LYS A 8 -52.84 29.94 12.45
CA LYS A 8 -51.90 29.13 11.65
C LYS A 8 -52.41 27.71 11.56
N LEU A 9 -52.74 27.29 10.35
CA LEU A 9 -53.04 25.90 9.98
C LEU A 9 -51.73 25.12 9.85
N LEU A 10 -51.48 24.18 10.77
CA LEU A 10 -50.36 23.27 10.70
C LEU A 10 -50.74 22.13 9.73
N LEU A 11 -50.17 22.16 8.54
CA LEU A 11 -50.23 21.02 7.60
C LEU A 11 -49.18 19.98 8.02
N VAL A 12 -49.63 18.87 8.58
CA VAL A 12 -48.79 17.72 8.85
C VAL A 12 -48.61 16.98 7.55
N GLY A 13 -47.47 17.22 6.87
CA GLY A 13 -47.06 16.45 5.73
C GLY A 13 -46.52 15.08 6.16
N VAL A 14 -47.28 14.04 5.86
CA VAL A 14 -46.80 12.67 5.99
C VAL A 14 -45.74 12.43 4.91
N LEU A 15 -44.48 12.45 5.33
CA LEU A 15 -43.37 12.10 4.46
C LEU A 15 -43.35 10.59 4.26
N ALA A 16 -43.83 10.12 3.12
CA ALA A 16 -43.70 8.72 2.70
C ALA A 16 -42.20 8.41 2.49
N ILE A 17 -41.61 7.68 3.41
CA ILE A 17 -40.26 7.11 3.27
C ILE A 17 -40.34 6.06 2.17
N ARG A 18 -39.98 6.44 0.96
CA ARG A 18 -39.73 5.46 -0.12
C ARG A 18 -38.48 4.69 0.31
N ASN A 19 -38.64 3.39 0.49
CA ASN A 19 -37.53 2.44 0.58
C ASN A 19 -36.67 2.59 -0.68
N LEU A 20 -35.62 3.38 -0.58
CA LEU A 20 -34.52 3.33 -1.51
C LEU A 20 -33.86 1.99 -1.29
N GLY A 21 -34.05 1.06 -2.24
CA GLY A 21 -33.36 -0.21 -2.24
C GLY A 21 -31.85 0.08 -2.09
N PHE A 22 -31.28 -0.45 -1.02
CA PHE A 22 -29.85 -0.55 -0.90
C PHE A 22 -29.37 -1.51 -2.00
N SER A 23 -29.01 -0.96 -3.14
CA SER A 23 -28.13 -1.68 -4.06
C SER A 23 -26.84 -1.89 -3.29
N ALA A 24 -26.54 -3.13 -2.91
CA ALA A 24 -25.22 -3.50 -2.44
C ALA A 24 -24.26 -3.16 -3.59
N VAL A 25 -23.60 -2.02 -3.51
CA VAL A 25 -22.41 -1.75 -4.31
C VAL A 25 -21.42 -2.78 -3.86
N ALA A 26 -21.11 -3.76 -4.71
CA ALA A 26 -19.95 -4.61 -4.51
C ALA A 26 -18.78 -3.67 -4.31
N SER A 27 -18.21 -3.65 -3.12
CA SER A 27 -17.02 -2.88 -2.84
C SER A 27 -15.94 -3.43 -3.77
N ALA A 28 -15.49 -2.62 -4.71
CA ALA A 28 -14.30 -3.00 -5.47
C ALA A 28 -13.13 -3.06 -4.48
N ALA A 29 -12.28 -4.08 -4.63
CA ALA A 29 -11.04 -4.17 -3.85
C ALA A 29 -10.28 -2.84 -3.91
N ILE A 30 -9.67 -2.47 -2.81
CA ILE A 30 -8.87 -1.24 -2.76
C ILE A 30 -7.63 -1.39 -3.65
N THR A 31 -7.17 -0.27 -4.17
CA THR A 31 -5.91 -0.23 -4.93
C THR A 31 -4.70 -0.16 -3.98
N GLN A 32 -3.53 -0.47 -4.49
CA GLN A 32 -2.26 -0.28 -3.77
C GLN A 32 -2.07 1.16 -3.30
N ASP A 33 -2.43 2.14 -4.12
CA ASP A 33 -2.31 3.56 -3.77
C ASP A 33 -3.25 3.92 -2.60
N GLN A 34 -4.41 3.27 -2.52
CA GLN A 34 -5.31 3.42 -1.38
C GLN A 34 -4.75 2.74 -0.13
N ALA A 35 -4.17 1.54 -0.25
CA ALA A 35 -3.51 0.85 0.87
C ALA A 35 -2.34 1.68 1.41
N LYS A 36 -1.47 2.18 0.53
CA LYS A 36 -0.41 3.11 0.88
C LYS A 36 -0.94 4.37 1.59
N ALA A 37 -2.00 4.99 1.07
CA ALA A 37 -2.57 6.18 1.69
C ALA A 37 -3.14 5.91 3.09
N ILE A 38 -3.59 4.67 3.37
CA ILE A 38 -4.02 4.25 4.71
C ILE A 38 -2.81 4.22 5.64
N VAL A 39 -1.72 3.54 5.26
CA VAL A 39 -0.51 3.42 6.08
C VAL A 39 0.15 4.79 6.32
N MET A 40 0.23 5.62 5.31
CA MET A 40 0.84 6.96 5.44
C MET A 40 0.03 7.93 6.32
N LYS A 41 -1.22 7.62 6.68
CA LYS A 41 -1.96 8.34 7.73
C LYS A 41 -1.49 7.92 9.13
N GLU A 42 -1.16 6.64 9.31
CA GLU A 42 -0.65 6.12 10.57
C GLU A 42 0.83 6.52 10.80
N VAL A 43 1.61 6.59 9.73
CA VAL A 43 3.05 6.90 9.77
C VAL A 43 3.39 8.00 8.74
N PRO A 44 3.00 9.27 9.01
CA PRO A 44 3.10 10.34 8.01
C PRO A 44 4.51 10.66 7.51
N ASN A 45 5.54 10.38 8.31
CA ASN A 45 6.94 10.61 7.97
C ASN A 45 7.70 9.31 7.64
N GLY A 46 6.98 8.18 7.58
CA GLY A 46 7.56 6.89 7.29
C GLY A 46 7.96 6.76 5.82
N GLN A 47 8.94 5.91 5.59
CA GLN A 47 9.36 5.50 4.25
C GLN A 47 8.90 4.07 4.02
N ILE A 48 8.07 3.84 2.99
CA ILE A 48 7.70 2.48 2.57
C ILE A 48 8.96 1.80 2.03
N THR A 49 9.30 0.65 2.59
CA THR A 49 10.45 -0.17 2.21
C THR A 49 10.04 -1.40 1.42
N LYS A 50 8.86 -1.93 1.70
CA LYS A 50 8.28 -3.07 0.99
C LYS A 50 6.78 -2.87 0.80
N MET A 51 6.23 -3.40 -0.29
CA MET A 51 4.80 -3.58 -0.49
C MET A 51 4.56 -4.76 -1.41
N GLU A 52 3.72 -5.68 -0.96
CA GLU A 52 3.29 -6.83 -1.75
C GLU A 52 1.79 -7.10 -1.56
N LEU A 53 1.20 -7.83 -2.49
CA LEU A 53 -0.16 -8.35 -2.37
C LEU A 53 -0.07 -9.85 -2.11
N ASP A 54 -0.46 -10.26 -0.92
CA ASP A 54 -0.36 -11.66 -0.47
C ASP A 54 -1.71 -12.21 -0.01
N TYR A 55 -1.72 -13.48 0.37
CA TYR A 55 -2.88 -14.18 0.93
C TYR A 55 -2.59 -14.61 2.37
N ASP A 56 -3.21 -13.94 3.32
CA ASP A 56 -3.20 -14.36 4.71
C ASP A 56 -4.54 -14.98 5.12
N HIS A 57 -4.49 -16.24 5.60
CA HIS A 57 -5.67 -17.00 6.07
C HIS A 57 -6.86 -16.97 5.09
N GLY A 58 -6.57 -16.99 3.77
CA GLY A 58 -7.58 -17.01 2.71
C GLY A 58 -8.15 -15.64 2.36
N ARG A 59 -7.61 -14.56 2.91
CA ARG A 59 -7.88 -13.17 2.51
C ARG A 59 -6.72 -12.61 1.71
N GLN A 60 -7.04 -11.82 0.73
CA GLN A 60 -6.05 -10.99 0.06
C GLN A 60 -5.70 -9.78 0.94
N VAL A 61 -4.43 -9.60 1.23
CA VAL A 61 -3.91 -8.48 2.04
C VAL A 61 -2.79 -7.77 1.32
N TYR A 62 -2.69 -6.47 1.53
CA TYR A 62 -1.48 -5.73 1.22
C TYR A 62 -0.58 -5.76 2.46
N GLU A 63 0.57 -6.42 2.34
CA GLU A 63 1.66 -6.32 3.32
C GLU A 63 2.50 -5.09 2.99
N ILE A 64 2.67 -4.20 3.95
CA ILE A 64 3.39 -2.94 3.77
C ILE A 64 4.35 -2.73 4.93
N GLU A 65 5.65 -2.72 4.64
CA GLU A 65 6.69 -2.37 5.60
C GLU A 65 7.03 -0.88 5.49
N VAL A 66 7.10 -0.22 6.64
CA VAL A 66 7.39 1.20 6.73
C VAL A 66 8.48 1.45 7.75
N MET A 67 9.55 2.09 7.33
CA MET A 67 10.60 2.58 8.21
C MET A 67 10.26 3.99 8.72
N ASP A 68 10.13 4.14 10.05
CA ASP A 68 9.93 5.40 10.75
C ASP A 68 11.14 5.68 11.65
N GLY A 69 12.13 6.35 11.11
CA GLY A 69 13.44 6.49 11.76
C GLY A 69 14.17 5.15 11.91
N ASN A 70 14.24 4.60 13.12
CA ASN A 70 14.87 3.31 13.42
C ASN A 70 13.84 2.23 13.79
N VAL A 71 12.56 2.50 13.57
CA VAL A 71 11.47 1.59 13.89
C VAL A 71 10.87 1.09 12.56
N GLU A 72 10.86 -0.20 12.37
CA GLU A 72 10.12 -0.85 11.29
C GLU A 72 8.71 -1.15 11.76
N ARG A 73 7.74 -0.87 10.90
CA ARG A 73 6.33 -1.12 11.15
C ARG A 73 5.77 -1.90 9.98
N ASP A 74 5.18 -3.06 10.29
CA ASP A 74 4.55 -3.95 9.32
C ASP A 74 3.04 -3.80 9.42
N PHE A 75 2.39 -3.58 8.28
CA PHE A 75 0.95 -3.44 8.18
C PHE A 75 0.39 -4.47 7.21
N ASP A 76 -0.62 -5.23 7.66
CA ASP A 76 -1.46 -6.02 6.76
C ASP A 76 -2.79 -5.28 6.58
N ILE A 77 -3.15 -4.98 5.35
CA ILE A 77 -4.38 -4.28 5.01
C ILE A 77 -5.25 -5.18 4.15
N ASP A 78 -6.45 -5.48 4.62
CA ASP A 78 -7.44 -6.24 3.86
C ASP A 78 -7.73 -5.56 2.52
N ALA A 79 -7.47 -6.27 1.43
CA ALA A 79 -7.54 -5.72 0.07
C ALA A 79 -8.99 -5.46 -0.41
N GLU A 80 -10.01 -6.02 0.25
CA GLU A 80 -11.41 -5.74 -0.09
C GLU A 80 -11.94 -4.52 0.64
N THR A 81 -11.57 -4.37 1.92
CA THR A 81 -12.19 -3.38 2.81
C THR A 81 -11.30 -2.18 3.12
N GLY A 82 -9.98 -2.30 2.95
CA GLY A 82 -9.01 -1.30 3.39
C GLY A 82 -8.82 -1.25 4.91
N THR A 83 -9.28 -2.27 5.63
CA THR A 83 -9.10 -2.36 7.08
C THR A 83 -7.70 -2.83 7.40
N ILE A 84 -7.00 -2.15 8.32
CA ILE A 84 -5.75 -2.65 8.89
C ILE A 84 -6.11 -3.86 9.77
N VAL A 85 -5.70 -5.07 9.35
CA VAL A 85 -5.98 -6.33 10.05
C VAL A 85 -4.84 -6.74 10.96
N LYS A 86 -3.63 -6.21 10.70
CA LYS A 86 -2.44 -6.43 11.52
C LYS A 86 -1.55 -5.21 11.51
N MET A 87 -0.90 -4.93 12.62
CA MET A 87 0.15 -3.94 12.74
C MET A 87 1.16 -4.43 13.77
N ASP A 88 2.39 -4.67 13.33
CA ASP A 88 3.52 -4.99 14.18
C ASP A 88 4.52 -3.84 14.20
N MET A 89 5.29 -3.76 15.27
CA MET A 89 6.38 -2.80 15.43
C MET A 89 7.61 -3.55 15.90
N ASP A 90 8.63 -3.58 15.05
CA ASP A 90 9.93 -4.12 15.40
C ASP A 90 10.90 -2.99 15.71
N HIS A 91 11.29 -2.89 16.96
CA HIS A 91 12.46 -2.11 17.33
C HIS A 91 13.70 -2.92 16.93
N HIS A 92 14.53 -2.42 16.05
CA HIS A 92 15.80 -3.04 15.66
C HIS A 92 16.78 -3.17 16.84
N HIS A 93 16.36 -3.94 17.85
CA HIS A 93 17.24 -4.60 18.81
C HIS A 93 17.30 -6.07 18.38
N GLY A 94 18.31 -6.40 17.57
CA GLY A 94 18.51 -7.68 16.95
C GLY A 94 18.01 -8.86 17.78
N HIS A 95 16.94 -9.50 17.39
CA HIS A 95 16.64 -10.93 17.59
C HIS A 95 15.36 -11.37 16.87
N LYS A 96 15.60 -12.16 15.78
CA LYS A 96 14.96 -13.44 15.40
C LYS A 96 13.46 -13.62 15.64
N HIS A 97 12.70 -13.75 14.57
CA HIS A 97 12.03 -14.98 14.11
C HIS A 97 10.97 -14.65 13.05
N HIS A 98 11.34 -14.70 11.80
CA HIS A 98 10.42 -15.12 10.75
C HIS A 98 11.08 -16.21 9.90
N LYS A 99 10.33 -17.30 9.70
CA LYS A 99 10.75 -18.43 8.87
C LYS A 99 10.64 -18.03 7.41
N GLY A 100 11.76 -17.96 6.70
CA GLY A 100 11.72 -18.29 5.32
C GLY A 100 12.42 -17.39 4.31
N HIS A 101 12.79 -16.16 4.62
CA HIS A 101 13.61 -15.37 3.71
C HIS A 101 14.96 -15.03 4.36
N LYS A 102 16.06 -15.36 3.66
CA LYS A 102 17.40 -14.99 4.08
C LYS A 102 17.54 -13.48 3.93
N HIS A 103 17.27 -12.75 5.00
CA HIS A 103 17.70 -11.36 5.10
C HIS A 103 19.22 -11.34 5.21
N GLU A 104 19.88 -10.87 4.17
CA GLU A 104 21.27 -10.49 4.26
C GLU A 104 21.34 -9.22 5.13
N ASN A 105 21.73 -9.46 6.37
CA ASN A 105 22.35 -8.57 7.36
C ASN A 105 22.20 -7.05 7.09
N CYS A 106 21.03 -6.49 7.42
CA CYS A 106 20.82 -5.03 7.49
C CYS A 106 21.36 -4.46 8.80
N ASN A 107 22.66 -4.63 9.07
CA ASN A 107 23.33 -3.94 10.16
C ASN A 107 24.20 -2.82 9.60
N GLN A 108 23.58 -1.78 9.05
CA GLN A 108 24.25 -0.55 8.72
C GLN A 108 23.44 0.64 9.20
N ASN A 109 24.05 1.38 10.09
CA ASN A 109 23.73 2.69 10.62
C ASN A 109 23.03 3.57 9.54
N MET A 110 21.67 3.54 9.49
CA MET A 110 20.92 4.11 8.38
C MET A 110 20.75 5.62 8.55
N ASN A 111 21.83 6.36 8.28
CA ASN A 111 21.72 7.72 7.79
C ASN A 111 21.68 7.69 6.25
N MET A 112 20.83 6.82 5.69
CA MET A 112 20.66 6.74 4.26
C MET A 112 19.83 7.91 3.77
N ALA A 113 20.37 8.64 2.79
CA ALA A 113 19.61 9.68 2.10
C ALA A 113 18.33 9.07 1.52
N GLN A 114 17.22 9.78 1.64
CA GLN A 114 15.94 9.39 1.03
C GLN A 114 16.15 9.20 -0.48
N PRO A 115 15.63 8.12 -1.08
CA PRO A 115 15.71 7.90 -2.51
C PRO A 115 15.05 9.06 -3.26
N LYS A 116 15.62 9.47 -4.38
CA LYS A 116 15.07 10.54 -5.23
C LYS A 116 13.91 10.07 -6.08
N VAL A 117 13.93 8.79 -6.46
CA VAL A 117 12.85 8.12 -7.16
C VAL A 117 11.87 7.64 -6.11
N THR A 118 10.61 8.02 -6.24
CA THR A 118 9.58 7.54 -5.33
C THR A 118 9.17 6.10 -5.68
N TYR A 119 8.56 5.43 -4.73
CA TYR A 119 7.93 4.14 -4.91
C TYR A 119 7.05 4.11 -6.18
N GLU A 120 6.14 5.08 -6.34
CA GLU A 120 5.23 5.16 -7.49
C GLU A 120 5.99 5.31 -8.82
N GLN A 121 7.03 6.13 -8.83
CA GLN A 121 7.86 6.30 -10.01
C GLN A 121 8.58 5.01 -10.38
N ALA A 122 9.12 4.28 -9.41
CA ALA A 122 9.80 3.01 -9.64
C ALA A 122 8.81 1.95 -10.19
N LYS A 123 7.63 1.83 -9.59
CA LYS A 123 6.54 0.97 -10.06
C LYS A 123 6.13 1.32 -11.50
N ASP A 124 5.95 2.61 -11.81
CA ASP A 124 5.59 3.07 -13.15
C ASP A 124 6.69 2.76 -14.19
N ILE A 125 7.96 2.92 -13.80
CA ILE A 125 9.11 2.57 -14.65
C ILE A 125 9.06 1.07 -14.98
N ALA A 126 8.85 0.24 -13.97
CA ALA A 126 8.78 -1.21 -14.12
C ALA A 126 7.59 -1.64 -15.00
N LEU A 127 6.39 -1.14 -14.72
CA LEU A 127 5.19 -1.50 -15.49
C LEU A 127 5.28 -1.12 -16.98
N LYS A 128 6.02 -0.07 -17.33
CA LYS A 128 6.28 0.31 -18.73
C LYS A 128 7.13 -0.71 -19.49
N GLN A 129 7.86 -1.58 -18.79
CA GLN A 129 8.65 -2.64 -19.44
C GLN A 129 7.78 -3.82 -19.86
N SER A 130 6.54 -3.90 -19.41
CA SER A 130 5.59 -4.97 -19.76
C SER A 130 4.31 -4.40 -20.37
N LYS A 131 3.80 -5.05 -21.43
CA LYS A 131 2.54 -4.64 -22.08
C LYS A 131 1.29 -5.04 -21.28
N ASN A 132 1.38 -6.15 -20.54
CA ASN A 132 0.25 -6.75 -19.83
C ASN A 132 0.65 -7.22 -18.42
N GLY A 133 1.77 -6.72 -17.89
CA GLY A 133 2.26 -7.08 -16.58
C GLY A 133 1.35 -6.54 -15.48
N LYS A 134 1.18 -7.35 -14.44
CA LYS A 134 0.52 -6.94 -13.20
C LYS A 134 1.59 -6.80 -12.14
N PHE A 135 1.51 -5.72 -11.41
CA PHE A 135 2.38 -5.50 -10.27
C PHE A 135 2.19 -6.63 -9.23
N LYS A 136 3.28 -7.11 -8.66
CA LYS A 136 3.29 -8.06 -7.55
C LYS A 136 3.90 -7.42 -6.31
N GLU A 137 5.18 -7.07 -6.40
CA GLU A 137 5.97 -6.62 -5.27
C GLU A 137 6.92 -5.49 -5.68
N ILE A 138 7.30 -4.66 -4.72
CA ILE A 138 8.43 -3.73 -4.80
C ILE A 138 9.10 -3.61 -3.44
N GLU A 139 10.42 -3.73 -3.42
CA GLU A 139 11.24 -3.64 -2.22
C GLU A 139 12.39 -2.67 -2.44
N LEU A 140 12.64 -1.78 -1.47
CA LEU A 140 13.81 -0.92 -1.46
C LEU A 140 14.98 -1.64 -0.77
N LYS A 141 16.01 -1.96 -1.54
CA LYS A 141 17.21 -2.69 -1.08
C LYS A 141 18.46 -1.84 -1.23
N THR A 142 19.51 -2.21 -0.51
CA THR A 142 20.87 -1.71 -0.77
C THR A 142 21.69 -2.84 -1.36
N LYS A 143 22.09 -2.68 -2.63
CA LYS A 143 22.99 -3.64 -3.32
C LYS A 143 24.33 -2.93 -3.62
N ASN A 144 25.43 -3.45 -3.09
CA ASN A 144 26.77 -2.89 -3.29
C ASN A 144 26.89 -1.37 -2.93
N GLY A 145 26.19 -0.94 -1.89
CA GLY A 145 26.18 0.47 -1.45
C GLY A 145 25.27 1.40 -2.27
N VAL A 146 24.52 0.88 -3.22
CA VAL A 146 23.54 1.62 -4.02
C VAL A 146 22.12 1.23 -3.59
N GLN A 147 21.29 2.24 -3.32
CA GLN A 147 19.86 2.00 -3.10
C GLN A 147 19.19 1.66 -4.42
N VAL A 148 18.43 0.58 -4.43
CA VAL A 148 17.72 0.08 -5.60
C VAL A 148 16.31 -0.37 -5.22
N TYR A 149 15.36 -0.14 -6.11
CA TYR A 149 14.08 -0.82 -6.07
C TYR A 149 14.17 -2.13 -6.83
N ASP A 150 13.75 -3.20 -6.18
CA ASP A 150 13.58 -4.53 -6.76
C ASP A 150 12.08 -4.72 -7.00
N VAL A 151 11.67 -4.75 -8.26
CA VAL A 151 10.24 -4.74 -8.63
C VAL A 151 9.89 -6.03 -9.36
N GLU A 152 8.88 -6.71 -8.86
CA GLU A 152 8.31 -7.91 -9.47
C GLU A 152 7.00 -7.62 -10.20
N ILE A 153 6.90 -8.14 -11.43
CA ILE A 153 5.72 -8.02 -12.29
C ILE A 153 5.31 -9.41 -12.77
N ALA A 154 4.04 -9.80 -12.57
CA ALA A 154 3.50 -11.01 -13.16
C ALA A 154 3.16 -10.79 -14.64
N GLU A 155 3.75 -11.60 -15.52
CA GLU A 155 3.46 -11.65 -16.96
C GLU A 155 2.88 -13.02 -17.37
N GLY A 156 1.61 -13.24 -17.07
CA GLY A 156 0.95 -14.54 -17.32
C GLY A 156 1.44 -15.60 -16.34
N ILE A 157 2.20 -16.58 -16.83
CA ILE A 157 2.77 -17.67 -16.02
C ILE A 157 4.24 -17.42 -15.62
N MET A 158 4.80 -16.29 -16.02
CA MET A 158 6.17 -15.89 -15.73
C MET A 158 6.17 -14.66 -14.85
N ASP A 159 7.22 -14.53 -14.06
CA ASP A 159 7.52 -13.31 -13.33
C ASP A 159 8.66 -12.54 -14.02
N ARG A 160 8.63 -11.24 -13.90
CA ARG A 160 9.66 -10.35 -14.41
C ARG A 160 10.19 -9.52 -13.26
N GLU A 161 11.47 -9.67 -12.99
CA GLU A 161 12.21 -8.92 -11.99
C GLU A 161 12.92 -7.73 -12.63
N ILE A 162 12.69 -6.54 -12.12
CA ILE A 162 13.26 -5.30 -12.62
C ILE A 162 13.95 -4.56 -11.50
N LEU A 163 15.26 -4.39 -11.59
CA LEU A 163 16.07 -3.65 -10.64
C LEU A 163 16.27 -2.23 -11.12
N ILE A 164 15.87 -1.26 -10.31
CA ILE A 164 15.86 0.17 -10.64
C ILE A 164 16.72 0.93 -9.63
N ASP A 165 17.65 1.76 -10.09
CA ASP A 165 18.41 2.66 -9.23
C ASP A 165 17.48 3.68 -8.57
N ALA A 166 17.45 3.69 -7.24
CA ALA A 166 16.52 4.51 -6.47
C ALA A 166 16.83 6.02 -6.47
N ASN A 167 17.96 6.42 -7.02
CA ASN A 167 18.34 7.83 -7.13
C ASN A 167 18.18 8.39 -8.55
N THR A 168 18.31 7.53 -9.56
CA THR A 168 18.33 7.97 -10.97
C THR A 168 17.13 7.47 -11.78
N GLY A 169 16.45 6.42 -11.33
CA GLY A 169 15.41 5.73 -12.07
C GLY A 169 15.92 4.86 -13.21
N ALA A 170 17.24 4.67 -13.31
CA ALA A 170 17.83 3.83 -14.34
C ALA A 170 17.54 2.35 -14.06
N ILE A 171 17.14 1.59 -15.10
CA ILE A 171 16.98 0.15 -15.02
C ILE A 171 18.36 -0.47 -15.02
N LEU A 172 18.73 -1.16 -13.93
CA LEU A 172 20.00 -1.83 -13.76
C LEU A 172 19.96 -3.30 -14.19
N ARG A 173 18.79 -3.92 -14.06
CA ARG A 173 18.50 -5.30 -14.46
C ARG A 173 17.07 -5.43 -14.88
N ASP A 174 16.81 -6.26 -15.86
CA ASP A 174 15.49 -6.64 -16.35
C ASP A 174 15.56 -8.11 -16.77
N LYS A 175 14.90 -8.99 -16.00
CA LYS A 175 14.99 -10.44 -16.17
C LYS A 175 13.59 -11.05 -16.08
N LYS A 176 13.33 -12.03 -16.94
CA LYS A 176 12.16 -12.90 -16.84
C LYS A 176 12.57 -14.22 -16.23
N ASP A 177 11.85 -14.64 -15.21
CA ASP A 177 12.03 -15.92 -14.55
C ASP A 177 10.79 -16.81 -14.77
N PHE A 178 11.05 -18.13 -14.87
CA PHE A 178 10.04 -19.17 -15.07
C PHE A 178 9.67 -19.82 -13.74
#